data_fecfc0f505ea1a0d000bb0c641682ed3
#
_entry.id   fecfc0f505ea1a0d000bb0c641682ed3
#
_cell.length_a   1.000
_cell.length_b   1.000
_cell.length_c   1.000
_cell.angle_alpha   90.00
_cell.angle_beta   90.00
_cell.angle_gamma   90.00
#
_symmetry.space_group_name_H-M   'P 1'
#
loop_
_entity.id
_entity.type
_entity.pdbx_description
1 polymer ?
#
loop_
_entity_poly.entity_id
_entity_poly.type
_entity_poly.pdbx_seq_one_letter_code
_entity_poly.pdbx_strand_id
1 'polypeptide(L)'
;VTLGRIVDLAIKDMNNMGAAMAPAAADTLRRHLMDTGRTAADYDLIISGDLGKIGHDLLLTLMMDAGVPLDAVRYVDCGMLIFSPEQDVHAGGSGCGCSASVLCGYIMRLFREKAIHRVAFMATGALLSPTFSQQGGAIPGIAHLIVLEADEA
;
A
#
# COMPACT_ATOMS: atom_id res chain seq x y z
N VAL A 1 -1.20 2.98 14.91
CA VAL A 1 -2.11 3.32 13.81
C VAL A 1 -1.86 4.75 13.36
N THR A 2 -1.76 4.96 12.04
CA THR A 2 -1.69 6.30 11.45
C THR A 2 -2.88 6.47 10.52
N LEU A 3 -3.72 7.45 10.83
CA LEU A 3 -4.86 7.78 9.99
C LEU A 3 -4.39 8.59 8.77
N GLY A 4 -4.68 8.08 7.59
CA GLY A 4 -4.37 8.75 6.34
C GLY A 4 -5.31 9.90 6.04
N ARG A 5 -4.84 10.81 5.20
CA ARG A 5 -5.64 11.90 4.63
C ARG A 5 -6.13 11.52 3.24
N ILE A 6 -7.21 12.13 2.82
CA ILE A 6 -7.61 12.09 1.41
C ILE A 6 -6.61 12.91 0.60
N VAL A 7 -6.08 12.32 -0.45
CA VAL A 7 -5.16 12.96 -1.40
C VAL A 7 -5.80 12.93 -2.78
N ASP A 8 -5.92 14.10 -3.40
CA ASP A 8 -6.45 14.27 -4.75
C ASP A 8 -5.42 14.99 -5.62
N LEU A 9 -4.85 14.28 -6.57
CA LEU A 9 -3.92 14.82 -7.57
C LEU A 9 -4.59 14.95 -8.95
N ALA A 10 -5.91 15.07 -8.98
CA ALA A 10 -6.71 15.20 -10.19
C ALA A 10 -6.54 14.01 -11.17
N ILE A 11 -6.21 12.82 -10.69
CA ILE A 11 -6.19 11.59 -11.49
C ILE A 11 -7.64 11.25 -11.90
N LYS A 12 -7.87 10.99 -13.18
CA LYS A 12 -9.18 10.70 -13.74
C LYS A 12 -9.30 9.36 -14.44
N ASP A 13 -8.15 8.69 -14.64
CA ASP A 13 -8.12 7.39 -15.33
C ASP A 13 -8.58 6.28 -14.39
N MET A 14 -9.78 5.78 -14.63
CA MET A 14 -10.38 4.68 -13.87
C MET A 14 -9.66 3.35 -14.05
N ASN A 15 -8.84 3.20 -15.10
CA ASN A 15 -8.05 2.00 -15.32
C ASN A 15 -6.71 2.03 -14.59
N ASN A 16 -6.35 3.16 -13.98
CA ASN A 16 -5.09 3.33 -13.25
C ASN A 16 -5.33 3.75 -11.79
N MET A 17 -6.02 2.90 -11.05
CA MET A 17 -6.32 3.13 -9.64
C MET A 17 -5.07 3.20 -8.77
N GLY A 18 -4.01 2.48 -9.14
CA GLY A 18 -2.72 2.54 -8.46
C GLY A 18 -2.14 3.95 -8.45
N ALA A 19 -2.22 4.67 -9.57
CA ALA A 19 -1.78 6.06 -9.64
C ALA A 19 -2.61 7.01 -8.76
N ALA A 20 -3.90 6.74 -8.58
CA ALA A 20 -4.76 7.53 -7.69
C ALA A 20 -4.47 7.27 -6.20
N MET A 21 -4.12 6.03 -5.82
CA MET A 21 -3.93 5.63 -4.43
C MET A 21 -2.49 5.82 -3.92
N ALA A 22 -1.47 5.65 -4.77
CA ALA A 22 -0.06 5.70 -4.37
C ALA A 22 0.34 7.02 -3.67
N PRO A 23 -0.13 8.21 -4.08
CA PRO A 23 0.17 9.46 -3.39
C PRO A 23 -0.36 9.50 -1.95
N ALA A 24 -1.54 8.92 -1.71
CA ALA A 24 -2.10 8.84 -0.36
C ALA A 24 -1.32 7.86 0.52
N ALA A 25 -0.89 6.74 -0.05
CA ALA A 25 -0.03 5.77 0.65
C ALA A 25 1.34 6.38 1.00
N ALA A 26 1.97 7.11 0.07
CA ALA A 26 3.23 7.82 0.31
C ALA A 26 3.10 8.89 1.41
N ASP A 27 2.04 9.71 1.37
CA ASP A 27 1.77 10.71 2.44
C ASP A 27 1.62 10.04 3.80
N THR A 28 0.83 8.97 3.87
CA THR A 28 0.58 8.27 5.14
C THR A 28 1.84 7.60 5.68
N LEU A 29 2.61 6.91 4.84
CA LEU A 29 3.85 6.26 5.25
C LEU A 29 4.88 7.28 5.73
N ARG A 30 5.10 8.35 4.96
CA ARG A 30 6.03 9.41 5.34
C ARG A 30 5.67 10.03 6.69
N ARG A 31 4.39 10.35 6.90
CA ARG A 31 3.91 10.90 8.17
C ARG A 31 4.08 9.90 9.31
N HIS A 32 3.75 8.63 9.06
CA HIS A 32 3.95 7.57 10.05
C HIS A 32 5.40 7.50 10.54
N LEU A 33 6.35 7.48 9.62
CA LEU A 33 7.78 7.43 9.97
C LEU A 33 8.22 8.68 10.74
N MET A 34 7.76 9.86 10.33
CA MET A 34 8.06 11.12 11.04
C MET A 34 7.45 11.14 12.44
N ASP A 35 6.17 10.82 12.59
CA ASP A 35 5.43 10.91 13.86
C ASP A 35 5.94 9.88 14.89
N THR A 36 6.42 8.74 14.42
CA THR A 36 6.96 7.67 15.30
C THR A 36 8.46 7.76 15.55
N GLY A 37 9.18 8.60 14.79
CA GLY A 37 10.64 8.65 14.80
C GLY A 37 11.31 7.38 14.27
N ARG A 38 10.55 6.55 13.54
CA ARG A 38 11.03 5.30 12.93
C ARG A 38 11.50 5.53 11.50
N THR A 39 12.32 4.62 11.03
CA THR A 39 12.79 4.53 9.64
C THR A 39 12.17 3.31 8.95
N ALA A 40 12.29 3.21 7.65
CA ALA A 40 11.86 2.01 6.91
C ALA A 40 12.61 0.74 7.36
N ALA A 41 13.82 0.87 7.87
CA ALA A 41 14.64 -0.25 8.36
C ALA A 41 14.11 -0.87 9.67
N ASP A 42 13.23 -0.17 10.38
CA ASP A 42 12.62 -0.66 11.63
C ASP A 42 11.48 -1.66 11.38
N TYR A 43 11.17 -1.94 10.12
CA TYR A 43 10.14 -2.89 9.69
C TYR A 43 10.74 -4.03 8.89
N ASP A 44 10.33 -5.26 9.18
CA ASP A 44 10.69 -6.42 8.35
C ASP A 44 10.03 -6.32 6.98
N LEU A 45 8.77 -5.85 6.95
CA LEU A 45 8.02 -5.57 5.73
C LEU A 45 7.21 -4.27 5.85
N ILE A 46 7.14 -3.54 4.77
CA ILE A 46 6.20 -2.45 4.53
C ILE A 46 5.27 -2.91 3.41
N ILE A 47 3.97 -2.88 3.63
CA ILE A 47 3.01 -3.52 2.73
C ILE A 47 1.91 -2.53 2.36
N SER A 48 1.63 -2.41 1.05
CA SER A 48 0.44 -1.71 0.55
C SER A 48 -0.67 -2.68 0.16
N GLY A 49 -1.90 -2.21 0.17
CA GLY A 49 -3.11 -3.02 0.04
C GLY A 49 -3.32 -3.61 -1.35
N ASP A 50 -3.47 -2.76 -2.35
CA ASP A 50 -3.79 -3.17 -3.71
C ASP A 50 -3.43 -2.08 -4.74
N LEU A 51 -2.24 -1.50 -4.58
CA LEU A 51 -1.71 -0.53 -5.55
C LEU A 51 -1.41 -1.18 -6.90
N GLY A 52 -1.11 -2.48 -6.89
CA GLY A 52 -0.61 -3.20 -8.04
C GLY A 52 0.76 -2.69 -8.51
N LYS A 53 1.28 -3.25 -9.60
CA LYS A 53 2.64 -2.95 -10.06
C LYS A 53 2.86 -1.45 -10.33
N ILE A 54 1.93 -0.78 -11.00
CA ILE A 54 2.07 0.63 -11.36
C ILE A 54 2.10 1.51 -10.10
N GLY A 55 1.17 1.29 -9.18
CA GLY A 55 1.11 2.05 -7.94
C GLY A 55 2.25 1.72 -6.97
N HIS A 56 2.72 0.48 -6.95
CA HIS A 56 3.92 0.07 -6.22
C HIS A 56 5.16 0.84 -6.70
N ASP A 57 5.43 0.84 -8.01
CA ASP A 57 6.59 1.52 -8.59
C ASP A 57 6.51 3.05 -8.39
N LEU A 58 5.30 3.60 -8.47
CA LEU A 58 5.06 5.02 -8.21
C LEU A 58 5.31 5.37 -6.74
N LEU A 59 4.88 4.54 -5.79
CA LEU A 59 5.14 4.77 -4.36
C LEU A 59 6.63 4.77 -4.06
N LEU A 60 7.41 3.84 -4.62
CA LEU A 60 8.87 3.83 -4.49
C LEU A 60 9.47 5.17 -4.97
N THR A 61 9.03 5.67 -6.11
CA THR A 61 9.48 6.95 -6.67
C THR A 61 9.13 8.11 -5.74
N LEU A 62 7.86 8.19 -5.29
CA LEU A 62 7.39 9.25 -4.40
C LEU A 62 8.13 9.27 -3.06
N MET A 63 8.45 8.11 -2.51
CA MET A 63 9.21 8.01 -1.26
C MET A 63 10.69 8.38 -1.46
N MET A 64 11.27 8.03 -2.60
CA MET A 64 12.63 8.46 -2.96
C MET A 64 12.70 10.00 -3.10
N ASP A 65 11.76 10.60 -3.81
CA ASP A 65 11.68 12.06 -4.00
C ASP A 65 11.45 12.80 -2.67
N ALA A 66 10.79 12.16 -1.73
CA ALA A 66 10.60 12.69 -0.38
C ALA A 66 11.83 12.51 0.54
N GLY A 67 12.93 11.94 0.05
CA GLY A 67 14.15 11.70 0.82
C GLY A 67 14.05 10.50 1.78
N VAL A 68 13.09 9.61 1.59
CA VAL A 68 12.86 8.41 2.41
C VAL A 68 12.83 7.18 1.49
N PRO A 69 13.98 6.77 0.92
CA PRO A 69 14.01 5.64 0.00
C PRO A 69 13.57 4.34 0.69
N LEU A 70 12.73 3.57 0.01
CA LEU A 70 12.33 2.25 0.46
C LEU A 70 13.20 1.18 -0.20
N ASP A 71 13.53 0.15 0.56
CA ASP A 71 14.14 -1.06 0.02
C ASP A 71 13.06 -1.88 -0.72
N ALA A 72 13.28 -2.10 -2.00
CA ALA A 72 12.36 -2.87 -2.85
C ALA A 72 12.17 -4.34 -2.40
N VAL A 73 13.06 -4.87 -1.57
CA VAL A 73 12.91 -6.22 -0.99
C VAL A 73 11.97 -6.19 0.22
N ARG A 74 11.94 -5.07 0.94
CA ARG A 74 11.10 -4.90 2.15
C ARG A 74 9.75 -4.26 1.87
N TYR A 75 9.62 -3.57 0.74
CA TYR A 75 8.34 -2.99 0.33
C TYR A 75 7.66 -3.89 -0.69
N VAL A 76 6.46 -4.36 -0.37
CA VAL A 76 5.65 -5.25 -1.19
C VAL A 76 4.21 -4.74 -1.29
N ASP A 77 3.49 -5.20 -2.30
CA ASP A 77 2.07 -4.87 -2.50
C ASP A 77 1.22 -6.13 -2.52
N CYS A 78 0.09 -6.13 -1.82
CA CYS A 78 -0.79 -7.29 -1.75
C CYS A 78 -1.35 -7.67 -3.12
N GLY A 79 -1.63 -6.70 -3.98
CA GLY A 79 -2.09 -6.95 -5.35
C GLY A 79 -1.06 -7.68 -6.19
N MET A 80 0.23 -7.49 -5.90
CA MET A 80 1.31 -8.23 -6.56
C MET A 80 1.54 -9.61 -5.93
N LEU A 81 1.30 -9.75 -4.62
CA LEU A 81 1.54 -10.99 -3.89
C LEU A 81 0.44 -12.05 -4.03
N ILE A 82 -0.79 -11.63 -4.35
CA ILE A 82 -1.95 -12.54 -4.35
C ILE A 82 -1.95 -13.53 -5.52
N PHE A 83 -1.19 -13.24 -6.57
CA PHE A 83 -1.06 -14.07 -7.75
C PHE A 83 0.40 -14.48 -7.97
N SER A 84 0.60 -15.63 -8.59
CA SER A 84 1.94 -16.04 -9.03
C SER A 84 2.30 -15.38 -10.36
N PRO A 85 3.62 -15.17 -10.64
CA PRO A 85 4.06 -14.56 -11.90
C PRO A 85 3.58 -15.28 -13.15
N GLU A 86 3.38 -16.61 -13.06
CA GLU A 86 2.96 -17.46 -14.19
C GLU A 86 1.49 -17.22 -14.59
N GLN A 87 0.70 -16.57 -13.74
CA GLN A 87 -0.71 -16.29 -14.02
C GLN A 87 -0.93 -15.08 -14.94
N ASP A 88 0.14 -14.31 -15.22
CA ASP A 88 0.14 -13.14 -16.12
C ASP A 88 -1.06 -12.19 -15.91
N VAL A 89 -1.21 -11.72 -14.68
CA VAL A 89 -2.29 -10.81 -14.27
C VAL A 89 -1.94 -9.33 -14.45
N HIS A 90 -0.97 -9.02 -15.28
CA HIS A 90 -0.47 -7.68 -15.63
C HIS A 90 -0.09 -6.83 -14.39
N ALA A 91 -1.01 -5.95 -13.95
CA ALA A 91 -0.75 -5.05 -12.82
C ALA A 91 -0.95 -5.71 -11.46
N GLY A 92 -1.54 -6.90 -11.39
CA GLY A 92 -1.85 -7.62 -10.15
C GLY A 92 -3.32 -7.62 -9.77
N GLY A 93 -3.61 -8.07 -8.56
CA GLY A 93 -4.95 -8.11 -8.00
C GLY A 93 -5.39 -6.78 -7.40
N SER A 94 -6.69 -6.59 -7.35
CA SER A 94 -7.33 -5.43 -6.71
C SER A 94 -8.68 -5.84 -6.11
N GLY A 95 -9.28 -4.91 -5.38
CA GLY A 95 -10.59 -5.07 -4.79
C GLY A 95 -10.56 -5.25 -3.27
N CYS A 96 -11.74 -5.12 -2.66
CA CYS A 96 -11.90 -5.02 -1.21
C CYS A 96 -11.38 -6.23 -0.41
N GLY A 97 -11.27 -7.39 -1.02
CA GLY A 97 -10.75 -8.61 -0.39
C GLY A 97 -9.26 -8.85 -0.60
N CYS A 98 -8.60 -8.13 -1.51
CA CYS A 98 -7.21 -8.39 -1.89
C CYS A 98 -6.26 -8.30 -0.69
N SER A 99 -6.20 -7.14 -0.06
CA SER A 99 -5.32 -6.89 1.08
C SER A 99 -5.64 -7.77 2.29
N ALA A 100 -6.93 -8.01 2.55
CA ALA A 100 -7.37 -8.87 3.65
C ALA A 100 -6.94 -10.33 3.44
N SER A 101 -7.07 -10.84 2.22
CA SER A 101 -6.66 -12.22 1.88
C SER A 101 -5.16 -12.42 2.06
N VAL A 102 -4.35 -11.48 1.59
CA VAL A 102 -2.88 -11.54 1.76
C VAL A 102 -2.50 -11.39 3.22
N LEU A 103 -3.11 -10.44 3.95
CA LEU A 103 -2.83 -10.24 5.36
C LEU A 103 -3.13 -11.51 6.16
N CYS A 104 -4.36 -12.03 6.06
CA CYS A 104 -4.80 -13.19 6.86
C CYS A 104 -4.15 -14.51 6.42
N GLY A 105 -3.95 -14.70 5.11
CA GLY A 105 -3.40 -15.95 4.57
C GLY A 105 -1.87 -16.01 4.62
N TYR A 106 -1.20 -14.99 4.15
CA TYR A 106 0.25 -14.98 3.97
C TYR A 106 0.99 -14.30 5.12
N ILE A 107 0.67 -13.05 5.45
CA ILE A 107 1.41 -12.28 6.44
C ILE A 107 1.26 -12.86 7.85
N MET A 108 0.04 -13.24 8.24
CA MET A 108 -0.20 -13.88 9.54
C MET A 108 0.49 -15.24 9.66
N ARG A 109 0.72 -15.94 8.54
CA ARG A 109 1.54 -17.16 8.53
C ARG A 109 3.00 -16.84 8.84
N LEU A 110 3.59 -15.81 8.21
CA LEU A 110 4.97 -15.40 8.48
C LEU A 110 5.19 -15.02 9.94
N PHE A 111 4.22 -14.34 10.58
CA PHE A 111 4.26 -14.09 12.02
C PHE A 111 4.26 -15.38 12.85
N ARG A 112 3.38 -16.34 12.53
CA ARG A 112 3.33 -17.63 13.23
C ARG A 112 4.62 -18.45 13.08
N GLU A 113 5.26 -18.37 11.92
CA GLU A 113 6.54 -19.02 11.61
C GLU A 113 7.73 -18.25 12.20
N LYS A 114 7.49 -17.12 12.88
CA LYS A 114 8.52 -16.21 13.43
C LYS A 114 9.53 -15.71 12.37
N ALA A 115 9.10 -15.66 11.11
CA ALA A 115 9.89 -15.16 9.99
C ALA A 115 9.91 -13.62 9.93
N ILE A 116 8.90 -12.97 10.50
CA ILE A 116 8.79 -11.52 10.63
C ILE A 116 8.29 -11.15 12.03
N HIS A 117 8.67 -9.97 12.52
CA HIS A 117 8.30 -9.46 13.85
C HIS A 117 7.57 -8.13 13.81
N ARG A 118 7.83 -7.30 12.79
CA ARG A 118 7.19 -5.97 12.68
C ARG A 118 6.86 -5.64 11.24
N VAL A 119 5.61 -5.31 10.99
CA VAL A 119 5.08 -4.99 9.66
C VAL A 119 4.32 -3.66 9.71
N ALA A 120 4.62 -2.76 8.77
CA ALA A 120 3.80 -1.59 8.49
C ALA A 120 2.83 -1.95 7.35
N PHE A 121 1.56 -2.08 7.66
CA PHE A 121 0.51 -2.47 6.71
C PHE A 121 -0.38 -1.28 6.38
N MET A 122 -0.44 -0.91 5.10
CA MET A 122 -1.25 0.20 4.58
C MET A 122 -2.46 -0.34 3.81
N ALA A 123 -3.65 -0.15 4.38
CA ALA A 123 -4.89 -0.37 3.63
C ALA A 123 -5.12 0.82 2.69
N THR A 124 -5.10 0.56 1.39
CA THR A 124 -5.26 1.55 0.32
C THR A 124 -6.69 1.56 -0.20
N GLY A 125 -7.16 2.72 -0.66
CA GLY A 125 -8.48 2.86 -1.22
C GLY A 125 -8.57 4.09 -2.13
N ALA A 126 -9.50 4.05 -3.07
CA ALA A 126 -9.83 5.17 -3.92
C ALA A 126 -11.34 5.38 -3.97
N LEU A 127 -11.76 6.64 -3.94
CA LEU A 127 -13.16 6.99 -4.06
C LEU A 127 -13.55 7.03 -5.55
N LEU A 128 -14.03 5.90 -6.04
CA LEU A 128 -14.52 5.78 -7.40
C LEU A 128 -16.04 5.81 -7.41
N SER A 129 -16.61 6.92 -7.86
CA SER A 129 -18.04 7.07 -8.13
C SER A 129 -18.26 7.06 -9.64
N PRO A 130 -19.02 6.11 -10.21
CA PRO A 130 -19.30 6.09 -11.64
C PRO A 130 -19.89 7.40 -12.14
N THR A 131 -20.85 7.97 -11.42
CA THR A 131 -21.48 9.25 -11.78
C THR A 131 -20.46 10.39 -11.80
N PHE A 132 -19.63 10.51 -10.76
CA PHE A 132 -18.64 11.57 -10.66
C PHE A 132 -17.56 11.45 -11.74
N SER A 133 -17.11 10.22 -12.01
CA SER A 133 -16.12 9.95 -13.06
C SER A 133 -16.67 10.27 -14.46
N GLN A 134 -17.92 9.94 -14.74
CA GLN A 134 -18.58 10.29 -16.01
C GLN A 134 -18.71 11.81 -16.20
N GLN A 135 -18.76 12.57 -15.12
CA GLN A 135 -18.74 14.04 -15.12
C GLN A 135 -17.32 14.62 -15.20
N GLY A 136 -16.30 13.79 -15.37
CA GLY A 136 -14.91 14.22 -15.46
C GLY A 136 -14.28 14.56 -14.10
N GLY A 137 -14.87 14.10 -13.00
CA GLY A 137 -14.34 14.24 -11.66
C GLY A 137 -13.05 13.45 -11.44
N ALA A 138 -12.26 13.87 -10.45
CA ALA A 138 -11.05 13.18 -10.06
C ALA A 138 -11.34 11.96 -9.17
N ILE A 139 -10.34 11.10 -8.99
CA ILE A 139 -10.40 9.92 -8.15
C ILE A 139 -9.48 10.14 -6.93
N PRO A 140 -10.01 10.64 -5.80
CA PRO A 140 -9.22 10.81 -4.59
C PRO A 140 -8.78 9.47 -4.02
N GLY A 141 -7.54 9.41 -3.54
CA GLY A 141 -7.00 8.26 -2.81
C GLY A 141 -6.95 8.47 -1.31
N ILE A 142 -6.95 7.38 -0.57
CA ILE A 142 -6.73 7.35 0.88
C ILE A 142 -5.93 6.09 1.23
N ALA A 143 -5.11 6.18 2.30
CA ALA A 143 -4.46 5.01 2.87
C ALA A 143 -4.37 5.17 4.39
N HIS A 144 -4.78 4.15 5.14
CA HIS A 144 -4.56 4.07 6.58
C HIS A 144 -3.47 3.05 6.87
N LEU A 145 -2.62 3.33 7.88
CA LEU A 145 -1.52 2.45 8.25
C LEU A 145 -1.70 1.90 9.66
N ILE A 146 -1.52 0.59 9.80
CA ILE A 146 -1.37 -0.07 11.09
C ILE A 146 0.02 -0.70 11.18
N VAL A 147 0.57 -0.75 12.36
CA VAL A 147 1.76 -1.56 12.66
C VAL A 147 1.29 -2.83 13.36
N LEU A 148 1.73 -3.95 12.85
CA LEU A 148 1.57 -5.26 13.46
C LEU A 148 2.93 -5.68 14.01
N GLU A 149 2.94 -6.11 15.26
CA GLU A 149 4.15 -6.57 15.96
C GLU A 149 3.88 -7.92 16.59
N ALA A 150 4.85 -8.82 16.52
CA ALA A 150 4.78 -10.07 17.27
C ALA A 150 4.96 -9.77 18.76
N ASP A 151 4.21 -10.44 19.62
CA ASP A 151 4.46 -10.40 21.04
C ASP A 151 5.84 -10.97 21.33
N GLU A 152 6.65 -10.25 22.11
CA GLU A 152 7.88 -10.79 22.67
C GLU A 152 7.48 -11.86 23.70
N ALA A 153 7.61 -13.13 23.31
CA ALA A 153 7.38 -14.27 24.21
C ALA A 153 8.64 -14.67 24.95
#